data_100252680734762fe1888ff5a7288e4f
#
_entry.id   100252680734762fe1888ff5a7288e4f
#
_cell.length_a   1.000
_cell.length_b   1.000
_cell.length_c   1.000
_cell.angle_alpha   90.00
_cell.angle_beta   90.00
_cell.angle_gamma   90.00
#
_symmetry.space_group_name_H-M   'P 1'
#
loop_
_entity.id
_entity.type
_entity.pdbx_description
1 polymer ?
#
loop_
_entity_poly.entity_id
_entity_poly.type
_entity_poly.pdbx_seq_one_letter_code
_entity_poly.pdbx_strand_id
1 'polypeptide(L)'
;MTPPGGLGPAVATGVDVSEVARIARLLERRPRFAEKLFSPEEVEYCAGRPERLAVRWAAKEAVRKVHGSLGLPLPLYPQISVRHRPGGAPEALVLGQPVPGLEISLTHDAGVAVAVAVMAAGILPLPLPDEVALPSRPPVGHKGTFGTVLVVAGSPQFPGAAELACRGALRGGAGKVRCIVAMGEPAPGFPPEVIRVPVPVDSGHYAASDLARQLTEAEGEVVVAGPGLGAAAGVEELVGAVFRSARAGLVVDADALNAMSRTPGLRSQLPPGAVLTPHPLEAARLLGTTAAAIQADREAAARKLAAELSAVVVLKGAGSLVAEPSGELWSDAHATSALAIGGAGDVLAGLIGALMAQGQGPAAAARAGVFLHAAAGAGLAEQRGRAGLLASEVADQLVETQEAARRWLEGRAHP
;
A
#
# COMPACT_ATOMS: atom_id res chain seq x y z
N MET A 1 -6.83 19.83 33.38
CA MET A 1 -5.83 18.78 33.11
C MET A 1 -5.86 18.52 31.62
N THR A 2 -4.87 19.00 30.90
CA THR A 2 -4.69 18.76 29.46
C THR A 2 -4.32 17.27 29.25
N PRO A 3 -4.91 16.54 28.29
CA PRO A 3 -4.49 15.18 28.02
C PRO A 3 -3.05 15.19 27.51
N PRO A 4 -2.25 14.17 27.81
CA PRO A 4 -0.88 14.08 27.30
C PRO A 4 -0.91 14.01 25.77
N GLY A 5 -0.06 14.84 25.20
CA GLY A 5 0.07 15.02 23.75
C GLY A 5 0.24 13.70 23.00
N GLY A 6 -0.32 13.66 21.78
CA GLY A 6 -0.20 12.55 20.88
C GLY A 6 1.27 12.18 20.69
N LEU A 7 1.55 10.89 20.82
CA LEU A 7 2.83 10.32 20.44
C LEU A 7 3.00 10.59 18.93
N GLY A 8 3.94 11.47 18.62
CA GLY A 8 4.42 11.59 17.23
C GLY A 8 4.94 10.24 16.72
N PRO A 9 5.24 10.10 15.44
CA PRO A 9 5.74 8.85 14.87
C PRO A 9 6.87 8.33 15.75
N ALA A 10 6.79 7.04 16.12
CA ALA A 10 7.83 6.45 16.96
C ALA A 10 9.19 6.60 16.27
N VAL A 11 10.10 7.29 16.89
CA VAL A 11 11.46 7.50 16.38
C VAL A 11 12.39 6.55 17.13
N ALA A 12 12.98 5.61 16.40
CA ALA A 12 14.02 4.75 16.97
C ALA A 12 15.38 5.45 16.84
N THR A 13 16.13 5.44 17.91
CA THR A 13 17.47 6.02 17.95
C THR A 13 18.48 4.96 18.36
N GLY A 14 19.62 4.95 17.69
CA GLY A 14 20.78 4.15 18.07
C GLY A 14 21.98 5.08 18.24
N VAL A 15 22.67 4.95 19.34
CA VAL A 15 23.91 5.69 19.60
C VAL A 15 25.01 4.69 19.92
N ASP A 16 26.18 4.89 19.34
CA ASP A 16 27.37 4.13 19.68
C ASP A 16 28.60 5.01 19.79
N VAL A 17 29.51 4.58 20.68
CA VAL A 17 30.79 5.27 20.98
C VAL A 17 31.88 4.24 20.87
N SER A 18 32.94 4.56 20.12
CA SER A 18 34.11 3.70 19.94
C SER A 18 35.41 4.42 20.20
N GLU A 19 36.28 3.84 21.01
CA GLU A 19 37.65 4.36 21.18
C GLU A 19 38.46 4.08 19.93
N VAL A 20 39.11 5.11 19.39
CA VAL A 20 40.01 5.00 18.25
C VAL A 20 41.21 4.08 18.57
N ALA A 21 41.76 4.20 19.77
CA ALA A 21 42.86 3.35 20.24
C ALA A 21 42.50 1.85 20.30
N ARG A 22 41.23 1.52 20.59
CA ARG A 22 40.74 0.14 20.56
C ARG A 22 40.77 -0.42 19.15
N ILE A 23 40.28 0.36 18.18
CA ILE A 23 40.29 -0.05 16.77
C ILE A 23 41.73 -0.18 16.24
N ALA A 24 42.62 0.75 16.58
CA ALA A 24 44.02 0.65 16.21
C ALA A 24 44.67 -0.66 16.70
N ARG A 25 44.48 -1.01 17.98
CA ARG A 25 44.99 -2.28 18.54
C ARG A 25 44.35 -3.51 17.87
N LEU A 26 43.11 -3.45 17.45
CA LEU A 26 42.46 -4.56 16.74
C LEU A 26 43.04 -4.76 15.34
N LEU A 27 43.35 -3.68 14.63
CA LEU A 27 44.01 -3.72 13.32
C LEU A 27 45.41 -4.31 13.40
N GLU A 28 46.18 -3.93 14.41
CA GLU A 28 47.53 -4.48 14.64
C GLU A 28 47.51 -5.97 14.95
N ARG A 29 46.59 -6.41 15.81
CA ARG A 29 46.49 -7.81 16.24
C ARG A 29 45.81 -8.73 15.24
N ARG A 30 44.99 -8.19 14.38
CA ARG A 30 44.14 -8.94 13.41
C ARG A 30 44.13 -8.19 12.08
N PRO A 31 45.14 -8.34 11.20
CA PRO A 31 45.22 -7.60 9.94
C PRO A 31 44.01 -7.71 9.04
N ARG A 32 43.26 -8.86 9.07
CA ARG A 32 42.05 -9.07 8.31
C ARG A 32 40.76 -8.62 9.02
N PHE A 33 40.90 -7.88 10.13
CA PHE A 33 39.70 -7.41 10.88
C PHE A 33 38.87 -6.46 10.04
N ALA A 34 39.50 -5.53 9.36
CA ALA A 34 38.77 -4.58 8.49
C ALA A 34 38.01 -5.27 7.36
N GLU A 35 38.67 -6.20 6.66
CA GLU A 35 38.04 -6.92 5.52
C GLU A 35 36.84 -7.77 5.92
N LYS A 36 36.73 -8.19 7.18
CA LYS A 36 35.61 -9.00 7.67
C LYS A 36 34.37 -8.19 8.07
N LEU A 37 34.52 -6.90 8.32
CA LEU A 37 33.49 -6.07 8.95
C LEU A 37 33.08 -4.86 8.12
N PHE A 38 33.95 -4.45 7.20
CA PHE A 38 33.72 -3.28 6.36
C PHE A 38 33.66 -3.69 4.88
N SER A 39 32.94 -2.93 4.08
CA SER A 39 32.93 -3.15 2.63
C SER A 39 34.28 -2.79 1.99
N PRO A 40 34.61 -3.31 0.80
CA PRO A 40 35.83 -2.93 0.09
C PRO A 40 35.97 -1.42 -0.07
N GLU A 41 34.90 -0.72 -0.38
CA GLU A 41 34.86 0.75 -0.56
C GLU A 41 35.13 1.48 0.76
N GLU A 42 34.62 0.95 1.89
CA GLU A 42 34.90 1.51 3.21
C GLU A 42 36.36 1.31 3.59
N VAL A 43 36.95 0.14 3.30
CA VAL A 43 38.37 -0.15 3.56
C VAL A 43 39.25 0.78 2.77
N GLU A 44 38.95 0.96 1.48
CA GLU A 44 39.67 1.88 0.59
C GLU A 44 39.58 3.33 1.08
N TYR A 45 38.36 3.81 1.35
CA TYR A 45 38.12 5.17 1.84
C TYR A 45 38.82 5.45 3.18
N CYS A 46 38.87 4.48 4.08
CA CYS A 46 39.52 4.62 5.38
C CYS A 46 41.04 4.66 5.25
N ALA A 47 41.61 4.04 4.23
CA ALA A 47 43.04 4.01 3.96
C ALA A 47 43.87 3.64 5.20
N GLY A 48 43.43 2.67 5.98
CA GLY A 48 44.09 2.20 7.20
C GLY A 48 44.03 3.17 8.39
N ARG A 49 43.32 4.29 8.32
CA ARG A 49 43.19 5.28 9.40
C ARG A 49 42.26 4.80 10.49
N PRO A 50 42.74 4.55 11.73
CA PRO A 50 41.92 4.02 12.81
C PRO A 50 40.70 4.91 13.15
N GLU A 51 40.84 6.23 13.05
CA GLU A 51 39.75 7.18 13.33
C GLU A 51 38.57 6.97 12.37
N ARG A 52 38.85 6.81 11.08
CA ARG A 52 37.82 6.59 10.06
C ARG A 52 37.16 5.26 10.22
N LEU A 53 37.88 4.21 10.59
CA LEU A 53 37.32 2.90 10.86
C LEU A 53 36.48 2.88 12.16
N ALA A 54 36.97 3.60 13.20
CA ALA A 54 36.21 3.71 14.46
C ALA A 54 34.85 4.39 14.27
N VAL A 55 34.78 5.45 13.46
CA VAL A 55 33.55 6.14 13.13
C VAL A 55 32.56 5.21 12.37
N ARG A 56 33.08 4.44 11.40
CA ARG A 56 32.21 3.49 10.65
C ARG A 56 31.77 2.32 11.50
N TRP A 57 32.64 1.85 12.40
CA TRP A 57 32.24 0.83 13.37
C TRP A 57 31.09 1.33 14.25
N ALA A 58 31.23 2.52 14.84
CA ALA A 58 30.18 3.12 15.64
C ALA A 58 28.88 3.31 14.85
N ALA A 59 28.96 3.69 13.55
CA ALA A 59 27.79 3.82 12.69
C ALA A 59 27.07 2.47 12.50
N LYS A 60 27.81 1.40 12.24
CA LYS A 60 27.21 0.06 12.07
C LYS A 60 26.52 -0.42 13.35
N GLU A 61 27.12 -0.17 14.50
CA GLU A 61 26.50 -0.47 15.80
C GLU A 61 25.25 0.38 16.06
N ALA A 62 25.30 1.67 15.76
CA ALA A 62 24.16 2.56 15.90
C ALA A 62 22.97 2.11 15.01
N VAL A 63 23.22 1.75 13.75
CA VAL A 63 22.21 1.19 12.83
C VAL A 63 21.63 -0.11 13.37
N ARG A 64 22.46 -1.03 13.88
CA ARG A 64 21.98 -2.27 14.48
C ARG A 64 21.09 -2.04 15.70
N LYS A 65 21.42 -1.04 16.53
CA LYS A 65 20.59 -0.65 17.68
C LYS A 65 19.23 -0.13 17.25
N VAL A 66 19.17 0.67 16.19
CA VAL A 66 17.90 1.11 15.58
C VAL A 66 17.07 -0.08 15.10
N HIS A 67 17.67 -1.01 14.35
CA HIS A 67 16.98 -2.22 13.90
C HIS A 67 16.43 -3.05 15.07
N GLY A 68 17.26 -3.25 16.11
CA GLY A 68 16.83 -3.97 17.33
C GLY A 68 15.69 -3.29 18.06
N SER A 69 15.70 -1.96 18.16
CA SER A 69 14.63 -1.18 18.81
C SER A 69 13.30 -1.27 18.06
N LEU A 70 13.35 -1.47 16.75
CA LEU A 70 12.17 -1.61 15.89
C LEU A 70 11.75 -3.07 15.67
N GLY A 71 12.42 -4.05 16.30
CA GLY A 71 12.14 -5.47 16.06
C GLY A 71 12.47 -5.94 14.64
N LEU A 72 13.26 -5.16 13.87
CA LEU A 72 13.68 -5.51 12.52
C LEU A 72 14.81 -6.56 12.56
N PRO A 73 14.99 -7.37 11.49
CA PRO A 73 16.12 -8.27 11.39
C PRO A 73 17.44 -7.53 11.60
N LEU A 74 18.32 -8.08 12.47
CA LEU A 74 19.62 -7.46 12.75
C LEU A 74 20.58 -7.76 11.59
N PRO A 75 20.99 -6.74 10.79
CA PRO A 75 21.94 -6.95 9.72
C PRO A 75 23.31 -7.33 10.28
N LEU A 76 24.05 -8.18 9.57
CA LEU A 76 25.43 -8.47 9.88
C LEU A 76 26.31 -7.24 9.55
N TYR A 77 27.43 -7.08 10.24
CA TYR A 77 28.31 -5.92 10.03
C TYR A 77 28.76 -5.71 8.57
N PRO A 78 29.10 -6.76 7.80
CA PRO A 78 29.43 -6.60 6.39
C PRO A 78 28.25 -6.19 5.52
N GLN A 79 27.03 -6.40 5.99
CA GLN A 79 25.79 -6.00 5.27
C GLN A 79 25.47 -4.52 5.47
N ILE A 80 26.10 -3.84 6.40
CA ILE A 80 25.95 -2.41 6.62
C ILE A 80 27.19 -1.72 6.05
N SER A 81 27.01 -0.71 5.21
CA SER A 81 28.09 0.16 4.75
C SER A 81 27.73 1.63 4.92
N VAL A 82 28.77 2.47 5.01
CA VAL A 82 28.62 3.91 5.17
C VAL A 82 29.32 4.61 4.02
N ARG A 83 28.57 5.36 3.24
CA ARG A 83 29.08 6.22 2.17
C ARG A 83 28.76 7.70 2.44
N HIS A 84 29.25 8.58 1.58
CA HIS A 84 28.89 10.00 1.59
C HIS A 84 28.03 10.31 0.37
N ARG A 85 26.92 11.01 0.60
CA ARG A 85 26.07 11.56 -0.48
C ARG A 85 26.83 12.66 -1.23
N PRO A 86 26.43 12.98 -2.49
CA PRO A 86 26.83 14.23 -3.11
C PRO A 86 26.49 15.39 -2.17
N GLY A 87 27.48 16.16 -1.71
CA GLY A 87 27.29 17.18 -0.66
C GLY A 87 27.87 16.81 0.71
N GLY A 88 28.44 15.60 0.85
CA GLY A 88 29.26 15.21 2.00
C GLY A 88 28.51 14.61 3.19
N ALA A 89 27.19 14.60 3.22
CA ALA A 89 26.43 13.98 4.30
C ALA A 89 26.62 12.44 4.33
N PRO A 90 26.82 11.82 5.51
CA PRO A 90 26.92 10.38 5.62
C PRO A 90 25.60 9.68 5.37
N GLU A 91 25.63 8.52 4.76
CA GLU A 91 24.49 7.66 4.50
C GLU A 91 24.82 6.22 4.84
N ALA A 92 23.91 5.55 5.55
CA ALA A 92 24.04 4.12 5.82
C ALA A 92 23.24 3.31 4.76
N LEU A 93 23.89 2.26 4.26
CA LEU A 93 23.28 1.27 3.38
C LEU A 93 23.16 -0.05 4.14
N VAL A 94 22.06 -0.76 3.95
CA VAL A 94 21.88 -2.14 4.43
C VAL A 94 21.69 -3.04 3.21
N LEU A 95 22.49 -4.09 3.09
CA LEU A 95 22.53 -4.95 1.89
C LEU A 95 22.76 -4.17 0.59
N GLY A 96 23.57 -3.12 0.65
CA GLY A 96 23.90 -2.27 -0.48
C GLY A 96 22.81 -1.24 -0.85
N GLN A 97 21.71 -1.17 -0.11
CA GLN A 97 20.59 -0.27 -0.38
C GLN A 97 20.43 0.80 0.71
N PRO A 98 20.11 2.05 0.37
CA PRO A 98 19.70 3.04 1.36
C PRO A 98 18.47 2.54 2.13
N VAL A 99 18.43 2.78 3.44
CA VAL A 99 17.27 2.45 4.26
C VAL A 99 16.39 3.69 4.38
N PRO A 100 15.14 3.68 3.85
CA PRO A 100 14.26 4.83 3.92
C PRO A 100 14.03 5.28 5.37
N GLY A 101 14.12 6.58 5.60
CA GLY A 101 13.92 7.16 6.93
C GLY A 101 15.07 6.94 7.92
N LEU A 102 16.12 6.21 7.55
CA LEU A 102 17.32 6.08 8.36
C LEU A 102 18.29 7.22 8.03
N GLU A 103 18.55 8.07 9.01
CA GLU A 103 19.55 9.12 8.95
C GLU A 103 20.65 8.82 9.96
N ILE A 104 21.90 9.12 9.59
CA ILE A 104 23.05 8.96 10.48
C ILE A 104 23.84 10.25 10.60
N SER A 105 24.40 10.47 11.77
CA SER A 105 25.35 11.54 12.02
C SER A 105 26.62 10.97 12.67
N LEU A 106 27.75 11.44 12.21
CA LEU A 106 29.06 10.89 12.56
C LEU A 106 29.99 12.00 13.02
N THR A 107 30.74 11.74 14.08
CA THR A 107 31.81 12.62 14.53
C THR A 107 32.95 11.84 15.18
N HIS A 108 34.14 12.42 15.23
CA HIS A 108 35.24 11.93 16.06
C HIS A 108 36.09 13.11 16.56
N ASP A 109 36.47 13.04 17.80
CA ASP A 109 37.36 13.99 18.45
C ASP A 109 38.04 13.36 19.67
N ALA A 110 39.20 13.87 20.06
CA ALA A 110 39.91 13.48 21.28
C ALA A 110 40.06 11.94 21.46
N GLY A 111 40.28 11.19 20.37
CA GLY A 111 40.43 9.74 20.41
C GLY A 111 39.13 8.93 20.53
N VAL A 112 37.99 9.57 20.41
CA VAL A 112 36.67 8.94 20.48
C VAL A 112 35.91 9.17 19.16
N ALA A 113 35.26 8.14 18.66
CA ALA A 113 34.34 8.20 17.54
C ALA A 113 32.89 7.98 18.04
N VAL A 114 31.97 8.80 17.59
CA VAL A 114 30.55 8.73 17.96
C VAL A 114 29.71 8.64 16.70
N ALA A 115 28.70 7.80 16.72
CA ALA A 115 27.67 7.73 15.70
C ALA A 115 26.28 7.75 16.32
N VAL A 116 25.39 8.49 15.68
CA VAL A 116 23.96 8.49 15.95
C VAL A 116 23.24 8.02 14.71
N ALA A 117 22.35 7.07 14.86
CA ALA A 117 21.41 6.65 13.84
C ALA A 117 19.99 6.97 14.33
N VAL A 118 19.18 7.54 13.47
CA VAL A 118 17.78 7.88 13.75
C VAL A 118 16.93 7.32 12.62
N MET A 119 15.88 6.63 12.96
CA MET A 119 14.92 6.12 11.99
C MET A 119 13.51 6.41 12.47
N ALA A 120 12.72 7.06 11.63
CA ALA A 120 11.30 7.21 11.91
C ALA A 120 10.62 5.83 11.74
N ALA A 121 10.02 5.33 12.82
CA ALA A 121 9.23 4.11 12.74
C ALA A 121 7.99 4.36 11.86
N GLY A 122 7.68 3.41 11.00
CA GLY A 122 6.39 3.39 10.29
C GLY A 122 6.41 3.86 8.84
N ILE A 123 7.59 3.96 8.18
CA ILE A 123 7.60 4.42 6.78
C ILE A 123 7.29 3.29 5.79
N LEU A 124 7.84 2.10 5.94
CA LEU A 124 7.39 0.88 5.26
C LEU A 124 7.84 -0.32 6.09
N PRO A 125 6.92 -1.15 6.58
CA PRO A 125 7.28 -2.31 7.38
C PRO A 125 8.02 -3.40 6.59
N LEU A 126 7.94 -3.35 5.25
CA LEU A 126 8.67 -4.23 4.33
C LEU A 126 9.23 -3.44 3.15
N PRO A 127 10.37 -3.91 2.56
CA PRO A 127 10.87 -3.31 1.33
C PRO A 127 9.84 -3.42 0.21
N LEU A 128 9.81 -2.41 -0.67
CA LEU A 128 8.94 -2.42 -1.85
C LEU A 128 9.39 -3.52 -2.82
N PRO A 129 8.53 -4.50 -3.15
CA PRO A 129 8.87 -5.54 -4.12
C PRO A 129 9.09 -4.95 -5.52
N ASP A 130 9.92 -5.61 -6.33
CA ASP A 130 10.24 -5.15 -7.70
C ASP A 130 9.00 -5.14 -8.61
N GLU A 131 8.03 -6.02 -8.34
CA GLU A 131 6.78 -6.13 -9.08
C GLU A 131 5.77 -5.03 -8.74
N VAL A 132 6.04 -4.22 -7.71
CA VAL A 132 5.18 -3.13 -7.27
C VAL A 132 5.71 -1.81 -7.82
N ALA A 133 4.99 -1.24 -8.76
CA ALA A 133 5.26 0.08 -9.33
C ALA A 133 4.23 1.10 -8.85
N LEU A 134 4.63 2.36 -8.75
CA LEU A 134 3.71 3.46 -8.45
C LEU A 134 3.56 4.37 -9.68
N PRO A 135 2.36 4.99 -9.86
CA PRO A 135 2.19 5.97 -10.93
C PRO A 135 3.12 7.16 -10.71
N SER A 136 3.66 7.69 -11.82
CA SER A 136 4.43 8.93 -11.80
C SER A 136 3.58 10.10 -11.31
N ARG A 137 4.17 10.98 -10.50
CA ARG A 137 3.49 12.18 -9.99
C ARG A 137 4.33 13.44 -10.24
N PRO A 138 4.37 13.90 -11.51
CA PRO A 138 5.20 15.04 -11.89
C PRO A 138 4.73 16.32 -11.20
N PRO A 139 5.66 17.23 -10.83
CA PRO A 139 5.33 18.49 -10.15
C PRO A 139 4.38 19.40 -10.95
N VAL A 140 4.39 19.28 -12.27
CA VAL A 140 3.53 20.08 -13.19
C VAL A 140 2.19 19.41 -13.49
N GLY A 141 1.85 18.32 -12.79
CA GLY A 141 0.58 17.63 -12.95
C GLY A 141 -0.62 18.48 -12.48
N HIS A 142 -1.78 18.25 -13.07
CA HIS A 142 -3.06 18.84 -12.66
C HIS A 142 -4.11 17.75 -12.41
N LYS A 143 -5.27 18.09 -11.84
CA LYS A 143 -6.32 17.12 -11.50
C LYS A 143 -6.75 16.20 -12.65
N GLY A 144 -6.68 16.66 -13.90
CA GLY A 144 -6.96 15.84 -15.08
C GLY A 144 -5.86 14.82 -15.40
N THR A 145 -4.60 15.12 -15.03
CA THR A 145 -3.46 14.18 -15.21
C THR A 145 -3.61 12.91 -14.37
N PHE A 146 -4.22 13.02 -13.20
CA PHE A 146 -4.34 11.93 -12.24
C PHE A 146 -5.69 11.21 -12.32
N GLY A 147 -6.44 11.44 -13.38
CA GLY A 147 -7.67 10.75 -13.73
C GLY A 147 -8.85 10.99 -12.80
N THR A 148 -9.94 10.33 -13.11
CA THR A 148 -11.19 10.41 -12.33
C THR A 148 -11.66 9.02 -11.96
N VAL A 149 -12.11 8.86 -10.72
CA VAL A 149 -12.78 7.65 -10.24
C VAL A 149 -14.26 7.97 -10.04
N LEU A 150 -15.13 7.16 -10.64
CA LEU A 150 -16.56 7.14 -10.34
C LEU A 150 -16.88 5.98 -9.40
N VAL A 151 -17.36 6.29 -8.21
CA VAL A 151 -17.78 5.28 -7.22
C VAL A 151 -19.29 5.04 -7.34
N VAL A 152 -19.66 3.79 -7.59
CA VAL A 152 -21.05 3.28 -7.59
C VAL A 152 -21.18 2.34 -6.41
N ALA A 153 -21.53 2.90 -5.28
CA ALA A 153 -21.47 2.23 -3.98
C ALA A 153 -22.48 2.84 -3.00
N GLY A 154 -22.68 2.16 -1.89
CA GLY A 154 -23.56 2.61 -0.82
C GLY A 154 -25.04 2.33 -1.10
N SER A 155 -25.77 2.31 -0.02
CA SER A 155 -27.24 2.22 0.05
C SER A 155 -27.69 2.87 1.36
N PRO A 156 -28.99 3.09 1.57
CA PRO A 156 -29.48 3.59 2.85
C PRO A 156 -29.03 2.76 4.07
N GLN A 157 -28.80 1.46 3.88
CA GLN A 157 -28.32 0.56 4.93
C GLN A 157 -26.79 0.63 5.13
N PHE A 158 -26.03 0.93 4.08
CA PHE A 158 -24.57 0.91 4.08
C PHE A 158 -23.95 2.19 3.49
N PRO A 159 -24.32 3.39 3.98
CA PRO A 159 -23.82 4.65 3.41
C PRO A 159 -22.30 4.83 3.61
N GLY A 160 -21.74 4.27 4.69
CA GLY A 160 -20.31 4.37 5.01
C GLY A 160 -19.41 3.64 4.03
N ALA A 161 -19.89 2.60 3.33
CA ALA A 161 -19.08 1.87 2.34
C ALA A 161 -18.71 2.75 1.15
N ALA A 162 -19.65 3.57 0.65
CA ALA A 162 -19.39 4.55 -0.40
C ALA A 162 -18.36 5.62 0.05
N GLU A 163 -18.49 6.09 1.30
CA GLU A 163 -17.55 7.06 1.87
C GLU A 163 -16.13 6.47 1.92
N LEU A 164 -15.98 5.24 2.41
CA LEU A 164 -14.67 4.58 2.54
C LEU A 164 -14.02 4.31 1.18
N ALA A 165 -14.81 3.88 0.18
CA ALA A 165 -14.33 3.73 -1.20
C ALA A 165 -13.87 5.08 -1.78
N CYS A 166 -14.63 6.15 -1.56
CA CYS A 166 -14.23 7.51 -1.97
C CYS A 166 -12.96 7.98 -1.27
N ARG A 167 -12.82 7.74 0.05
CA ARG A 167 -11.59 8.05 0.80
C ARG A 167 -10.40 7.27 0.25
N GLY A 168 -10.57 5.96 -0.01
CA GLY A 168 -9.53 5.14 -0.64
C GLY A 168 -9.09 5.71 -1.98
N ALA A 169 -10.03 6.17 -2.82
CA ALA A 169 -9.74 6.79 -4.11
C ALA A 169 -9.04 8.15 -3.98
N LEU A 170 -9.50 9.02 -3.09
CA LEU A 170 -8.87 10.33 -2.82
C LEU A 170 -7.45 10.16 -2.30
N ARG A 171 -7.27 9.33 -1.27
CA ARG A 171 -5.97 9.08 -0.64
C ARG A 171 -5.06 8.25 -1.54
N GLY A 172 -5.62 7.45 -2.46
CA GLY A 172 -4.90 6.77 -3.54
C GLY A 172 -4.36 7.71 -4.63
N GLY A 173 -4.75 8.99 -4.59
CA GLY A 173 -4.19 10.03 -5.43
C GLY A 173 -4.97 10.30 -6.72
N ALA A 174 -6.23 9.85 -6.87
CA ALA A 174 -7.09 10.25 -7.97
C ALA A 174 -7.22 11.78 -8.05
N GLY A 175 -7.20 12.32 -9.25
CA GLY A 175 -7.33 13.76 -9.47
C GLY A 175 -8.75 14.30 -9.19
N LYS A 176 -9.75 13.44 -9.37
CA LYS A 176 -11.17 13.70 -9.03
C LYS A 176 -11.81 12.40 -8.57
N VAL A 177 -12.73 12.52 -7.61
CA VAL A 177 -13.60 11.42 -7.19
C VAL A 177 -15.05 11.88 -7.30
N ARG A 178 -15.84 11.12 -8.04
CA ARG A 178 -17.29 11.28 -8.16
C ARG A 178 -17.94 10.10 -7.46
N CYS A 179 -19.08 10.32 -6.84
CA CYS A 179 -19.83 9.23 -6.20
C CYS A 179 -21.31 9.35 -6.56
N ILE A 180 -21.88 8.25 -7.03
CA ILE A 180 -23.34 8.14 -7.19
C ILE A 180 -23.95 8.13 -5.80
N VAL A 181 -24.93 9.01 -5.58
CA VAL A 181 -25.66 9.12 -4.31
C VAL A 181 -27.15 9.13 -4.56
N ALA A 182 -27.92 8.60 -3.62
CA ALA A 182 -29.38 8.63 -3.69
C ALA A 182 -29.89 10.09 -3.63
N MET A 183 -30.76 10.47 -4.54
CA MET A 183 -31.36 11.79 -4.58
C MET A 183 -32.27 11.99 -3.36
N GLY A 184 -32.11 13.11 -2.68
CA GLY A 184 -32.93 13.47 -1.50
C GLY A 184 -32.45 12.86 -0.17
N GLU A 185 -31.50 11.95 -0.19
CA GLU A 185 -30.92 11.42 1.04
C GLU A 185 -29.82 12.35 1.58
N PRO A 186 -29.77 12.59 2.90
CA PRO A 186 -28.62 13.22 3.48
C PRO A 186 -27.40 12.31 3.28
N ALA A 187 -26.31 12.84 2.77
CA ALA A 187 -25.05 12.11 2.64
C ALA A 187 -24.07 12.57 3.72
N PRO A 188 -24.27 12.15 4.99
CA PRO A 188 -23.35 12.50 6.06
C PRO A 188 -22.00 11.80 5.85
N GLY A 189 -20.92 12.48 6.16
CA GLY A 189 -19.59 11.87 6.27
C GLY A 189 -18.72 11.90 5.01
N PHE A 190 -19.26 12.20 3.82
CA PHE A 190 -18.42 12.32 2.63
C PHE A 190 -17.41 13.46 2.76
N PRO A 191 -16.13 13.22 2.43
CA PRO A 191 -15.16 14.29 2.27
C PRO A 191 -15.69 15.36 1.32
N PRO A 192 -15.51 16.67 1.63
CA PRO A 192 -16.02 17.75 0.80
C PRO A 192 -15.44 17.78 -0.63
N GLU A 193 -14.34 17.07 -0.85
CA GLU A 193 -13.68 16.89 -2.15
C GLU A 193 -14.43 15.92 -3.09
N VAL A 194 -15.37 15.10 -2.56
CA VAL A 194 -16.14 14.18 -3.37
C VAL A 194 -17.23 14.92 -4.12
N ILE A 195 -17.23 14.78 -5.45
CA ILE A 195 -18.29 15.29 -6.31
C ILE A 195 -19.48 14.32 -6.26
N ARG A 196 -20.52 14.69 -5.56
CA ARG A 196 -21.74 13.88 -5.47
C ARG A 196 -22.58 13.99 -6.74
N VAL A 197 -22.98 12.85 -7.28
CA VAL A 197 -23.83 12.71 -8.46
C VAL A 197 -25.17 12.14 -8.01
N PRO A 198 -26.18 12.98 -7.77
CA PRO A 198 -27.48 12.51 -7.31
C PRO A 198 -28.22 11.75 -8.40
N VAL A 199 -28.69 10.56 -8.08
CA VAL A 199 -29.49 9.71 -8.96
C VAL A 199 -30.79 9.37 -8.23
N PRO A 200 -31.96 9.43 -8.90
CA PRO A 200 -33.25 8.99 -8.32
C PRO A 200 -33.15 7.55 -7.83
N VAL A 201 -33.88 7.26 -6.77
CA VAL A 201 -34.05 5.91 -6.23
C VAL A 201 -35.44 5.42 -6.60
N ASP A 202 -35.51 4.26 -7.22
CA ASP A 202 -36.74 3.52 -7.50
C ASP A 202 -36.67 2.16 -6.83
N SER A 203 -37.74 1.80 -6.11
CA SER A 203 -37.88 0.48 -5.44
C SER A 203 -36.68 0.10 -4.54
N GLY A 204 -36.02 1.09 -3.93
CA GLY A 204 -34.88 0.90 -3.01
C GLY A 204 -33.50 0.88 -3.66
N HIS A 205 -33.42 1.15 -4.99
CA HIS A 205 -32.16 1.25 -5.76
C HIS A 205 -32.09 2.48 -6.62
N TYR A 206 -30.87 2.77 -7.10
CA TYR A 206 -30.66 3.78 -8.13
C TYR A 206 -31.46 3.43 -9.38
N ALA A 207 -32.20 4.40 -9.91
CA ALA A 207 -32.93 4.23 -11.17
C ALA A 207 -31.97 3.89 -12.31
N ALA A 208 -32.14 2.70 -12.90
CA ALA A 208 -31.17 2.13 -13.84
C ALA A 208 -30.93 3.03 -15.08
N SER A 209 -31.99 3.71 -15.58
CA SER A 209 -31.87 4.63 -16.72
C SER A 209 -31.03 5.88 -16.39
N ASP A 210 -31.21 6.46 -15.20
CA ASP A 210 -30.49 7.65 -14.77
C ASP A 210 -29.05 7.30 -14.47
N LEU A 211 -28.78 6.14 -13.84
CA LEU A 211 -27.45 5.63 -13.65
C LEU A 211 -26.75 5.38 -14.99
N ALA A 212 -27.41 4.72 -15.95
CA ALA A 212 -26.81 4.46 -17.27
C ALA A 212 -26.41 5.76 -17.98
N ARG A 213 -27.20 6.82 -17.86
CA ARG A 213 -26.84 8.15 -18.37
C ARG A 213 -25.56 8.69 -17.70
N GLN A 214 -25.49 8.64 -16.36
CA GLN A 214 -24.30 9.08 -15.62
C GLN A 214 -23.05 8.29 -15.98
N LEU A 215 -23.20 6.99 -16.21
CA LEU A 215 -22.11 6.11 -16.64
C LEU A 215 -21.64 6.41 -18.08
N THR A 216 -22.56 6.80 -18.97
CA THR A 216 -22.22 7.24 -20.33
C THR A 216 -21.43 8.55 -20.29
N GLU A 217 -21.84 9.50 -19.45
CA GLU A 217 -21.12 10.77 -19.23
C GLU A 217 -19.73 10.54 -18.61
N ALA A 218 -19.50 9.39 -17.99
CA ALA A 218 -18.26 8.97 -17.31
C ALA A 218 -17.36 8.06 -18.17
N GLU A 219 -17.49 8.06 -19.50
CA GLU A 219 -16.80 7.11 -20.40
C GLU A 219 -15.27 7.03 -20.19
N GLY A 220 -14.63 8.13 -19.83
CA GLY A 220 -13.18 8.21 -19.53
C GLY A 220 -12.82 8.00 -18.06
N GLU A 221 -13.75 7.60 -17.21
CA GLU A 221 -13.52 7.45 -15.77
C GLU A 221 -13.39 5.96 -15.40
N VAL A 222 -12.50 5.67 -14.43
CA VAL A 222 -12.43 4.33 -13.82
C VAL A 222 -13.60 4.17 -12.85
N VAL A 223 -14.33 3.08 -12.96
CA VAL A 223 -15.48 2.81 -12.09
C VAL A 223 -15.10 1.85 -10.97
N VAL A 224 -15.49 2.18 -9.74
CA VAL A 224 -15.44 1.29 -8.57
C VAL A 224 -16.88 0.97 -8.19
N ALA A 225 -17.26 -0.31 -8.27
CA ALA A 225 -18.65 -0.73 -8.06
C ALA A 225 -18.76 -1.84 -7.03
N GLY A 226 -19.76 -1.73 -6.16
CA GLY A 226 -20.16 -2.82 -5.29
C GLY A 226 -20.20 -2.55 -3.80
N PRO A 227 -19.25 -1.81 -3.21
CA PRO A 227 -19.23 -1.60 -1.77
C PRO A 227 -20.59 -1.10 -1.25
N GLY A 228 -21.23 -1.88 -0.38
CA GLY A 228 -22.48 -1.50 0.29
C GLY A 228 -23.71 -1.26 -0.61
N LEU A 229 -23.75 -1.83 -1.81
CA LEU A 229 -24.96 -1.74 -2.67
C LEU A 229 -26.14 -2.50 -2.08
N GLY A 230 -25.89 -3.49 -1.21
CA GLY A 230 -26.93 -4.34 -0.66
C GLY A 230 -27.38 -5.44 -1.61
N ALA A 231 -28.51 -6.06 -1.28
CA ALA A 231 -29.03 -7.22 -2.00
C ALA A 231 -30.53 -7.05 -2.41
N ALA A 232 -31.01 -5.82 -2.46
CA ALA A 232 -32.40 -5.57 -2.82
C ALA A 232 -32.65 -5.76 -4.32
N ALA A 233 -33.90 -5.87 -4.75
CA ALA A 233 -34.30 -6.12 -6.15
C ALA A 233 -33.77 -5.03 -7.08
N GLY A 234 -33.12 -5.38 -8.21
CA GLY A 234 -32.56 -4.43 -9.18
C GLY A 234 -31.03 -4.21 -9.06
N VAL A 235 -30.36 -4.73 -8.02
CA VAL A 235 -28.90 -4.64 -7.91
C VAL A 235 -28.22 -5.33 -9.08
N GLU A 236 -28.72 -6.46 -9.52
CA GLU A 236 -28.18 -7.22 -10.65
C GLU A 236 -28.26 -6.42 -11.97
N GLU A 237 -29.38 -5.72 -12.19
CA GLU A 237 -29.54 -4.86 -13.37
C GLU A 237 -28.59 -3.65 -13.32
N LEU A 238 -28.48 -3.02 -12.14
CA LEU A 238 -27.55 -1.93 -11.88
C LEU A 238 -26.10 -2.36 -12.15
N VAL A 239 -25.68 -3.50 -11.59
CA VAL A 239 -24.34 -4.05 -11.83
C VAL A 239 -24.11 -4.35 -13.31
N GLY A 240 -25.09 -4.91 -13.99
CA GLY A 240 -25.02 -5.12 -15.45
C GLY A 240 -24.88 -3.81 -16.23
N ALA A 241 -25.59 -2.75 -15.84
CA ALA A 241 -25.43 -1.43 -16.46
C ALA A 241 -24.02 -0.87 -16.26
N VAL A 242 -23.44 -1.01 -15.06
CA VAL A 242 -22.05 -0.63 -14.77
C VAL A 242 -21.08 -1.40 -15.66
N PHE A 243 -21.20 -2.72 -15.76
CA PHE A 243 -20.28 -3.55 -16.55
C PHE A 243 -20.29 -3.18 -18.03
N ARG A 244 -21.48 -2.91 -18.59
CA ARG A 244 -21.62 -2.49 -19.99
C ARG A 244 -21.06 -1.09 -20.28
N SER A 245 -20.97 -0.24 -19.26
CA SER A 245 -20.60 1.18 -19.45
C SER A 245 -19.16 1.50 -19.05
N ALA A 246 -18.54 0.74 -18.16
CA ALA A 246 -17.17 0.97 -17.69
C ALA A 246 -16.14 0.71 -18.80
N ARG A 247 -15.65 1.76 -19.46
CA ARG A 247 -14.71 1.68 -20.60
C ARG A 247 -13.27 1.91 -20.23
N ALA A 248 -13.01 2.81 -19.28
CA ALA A 248 -11.65 3.17 -18.88
C ALA A 248 -11.05 2.21 -17.83
N GLY A 249 -11.89 1.42 -17.16
CA GLY A 249 -11.49 0.43 -16.15
C GLY A 249 -12.59 0.19 -15.12
N LEU A 250 -12.56 -0.97 -14.50
CA LEU A 250 -13.56 -1.40 -13.53
C LEU A 250 -12.92 -2.14 -12.36
N VAL A 251 -13.27 -1.72 -11.14
CA VAL A 251 -13.03 -2.49 -9.90
C VAL A 251 -14.38 -2.99 -9.38
N VAL A 252 -14.48 -4.30 -9.13
CA VAL A 252 -15.69 -4.97 -8.65
C VAL A 252 -15.44 -5.56 -7.27
N ASP A 253 -16.19 -5.12 -6.29
CA ASP A 253 -16.07 -5.57 -4.89
C ASP A 253 -17.43 -5.91 -4.27
N ALA A 254 -17.42 -6.60 -3.16
CA ALA A 254 -18.51 -6.79 -2.24
C ALA A 254 -19.85 -7.21 -2.91
N ASP A 255 -20.88 -6.36 -2.85
CA ASP A 255 -22.22 -6.74 -3.31
C ASP A 255 -22.33 -6.88 -4.83
N ALA A 256 -21.46 -6.23 -5.60
CA ALA A 256 -21.37 -6.50 -7.05
C ALA A 256 -20.81 -7.91 -7.34
N LEU A 257 -19.85 -8.42 -6.56
CA LEU A 257 -19.40 -9.81 -6.64
C LEU A 257 -20.52 -10.79 -6.22
N ASN A 258 -21.26 -10.43 -5.18
CA ASN A 258 -22.41 -11.21 -4.74
C ASN A 258 -23.51 -11.25 -5.83
N ALA A 259 -23.81 -10.14 -6.52
CA ALA A 259 -24.71 -10.10 -7.66
C ALA A 259 -24.26 -11.02 -8.80
N MET A 260 -22.96 -10.98 -9.14
CA MET A 260 -22.37 -11.89 -10.15
C MET A 260 -22.50 -13.37 -9.76
N SER A 261 -22.44 -13.70 -8.49
CA SER A 261 -22.58 -15.09 -8.03
C SER A 261 -24.03 -15.59 -8.17
N ARG A 262 -25.02 -14.71 -7.98
CA ARG A 262 -26.42 -15.01 -8.12
C ARG A 262 -26.87 -15.03 -9.59
N THR A 263 -26.25 -14.19 -10.43
CA THR A 263 -26.66 -14.00 -11.84
C THR A 263 -25.46 -14.28 -12.76
N PRO A 264 -25.27 -15.56 -13.16
CA PRO A 264 -24.10 -15.96 -13.97
C PRO A 264 -23.95 -15.18 -15.29
N GLY A 265 -25.05 -14.71 -15.89
CA GLY A 265 -25.02 -13.88 -17.10
C GLY A 265 -24.32 -12.54 -16.96
N LEU A 266 -24.05 -12.06 -15.73
CA LEU A 266 -23.25 -10.87 -15.50
C LEU A 266 -21.74 -11.11 -15.79
N ARG A 267 -21.28 -12.35 -15.67
CA ARG A 267 -19.87 -12.70 -15.89
C ARG A 267 -19.43 -12.39 -17.33
N SER A 268 -20.27 -12.68 -18.30
CA SER A 268 -20.00 -12.39 -19.71
C SER A 268 -20.08 -10.90 -20.08
N GLN A 269 -20.53 -10.06 -19.16
CA GLN A 269 -20.61 -8.60 -19.32
C GLN A 269 -19.41 -7.86 -18.72
N LEU A 270 -18.51 -8.57 -18.02
CA LEU A 270 -17.30 -7.95 -17.48
C LEU A 270 -16.47 -7.35 -18.62
N PRO A 271 -16.05 -6.09 -18.51
CA PRO A 271 -15.14 -5.50 -19.48
C PRO A 271 -13.73 -6.11 -19.33
N PRO A 272 -12.95 -6.17 -20.43
CA PRO A 272 -11.56 -6.56 -20.37
C PRO A 272 -10.77 -5.70 -19.36
N GLY A 273 -9.89 -6.34 -18.59
CA GLY A 273 -9.09 -5.63 -17.61
C GLY A 273 -9.82 -5.25 -16.31
N ALA A 274 -11.00 -5.81 -16.05
CA ALA A 274 -11.65 -5.66 -14.75
C ALA A 274 -10.78 -6.23 -13.62
N VAL A 275 -10.82 -5.59 -12.44
CA VAL A 275 -10.20 -6.06 -11.21
C VAL A 275 -11.30 -6.46 -10.23
N LEU A 276 -11.28 -7.70 -9.79
CA LEU A 276 -12.21 -8.22 -8.80
C LEU A 276 -11.47 -8.41 -7.47
N THR A 277 -12.11 -8.02 -6.36
CA THR A 277 -11.48 -8.04 -5.03
C THR A 277 -12.20 -8.95 -4.03
N PRO A 278 -12.45 -10.25 -4.33
CA PRO A 278 -13.20 -11.11 -3.46
C PRO A 278 -12.44 -11.43 -2.15
N HIS A 279 -13.17 -11.47 -1.04
CA HIS A 279 -12.73 -12.19 0.15
C HIS A 279 -13.07 -13.72 -0.01
N PRO A 280 -12.54 -14.63 0.84
CA PRO A 280 -12.70 -16.08 0.62
C PRO A 280 -14.17 -16.55 0.48
N LEU A 281 -15.12 -15.93 1.17
CA LEU A 281 -16.53 -16.31 1.05
C LEU A 281 -17.16 -15.83 -0.28
N GLU A 282 -16.79 -14.65 -0.78
CA GLU A 282 -17.21 -14.16 -2.10
C GLU A 282 -16.60 -15.02 -3.22
N ALA A 283 -15.32 -15.36 -3.10
CA ALA A 283 -14.64 -16.30 -4.01
C ALA A 283 -15.35 -17.67 -4.04
N ALA A 284 -15.72 -18.18 -2.87
CA ALA A 284 -16.46 -19.43 -2.76
C ALA A 284 -17.82 -19.40 -3.47
N ARG A 285 -18.56 -18.30 -3.32
CA ARG A 285 -19.85 -18.10 -4.02
C ARG A 285 -19.66 -18.04 -5.55
N LEU A 286 -18.63 -17.33 -6.00
CA LEU A 286 -18.31 -17.25 -7.43
C LEU A 286 -17.90 -18.60 -8.02
N LEU A 287 -17.17 -19.44 -7.28
CA LEU A 287 -16.74 -20.77 -7.72
C LEU A 287 -17.73 -21.90 -7.41
N GLY A 288 -18.85 -21.60 -6.74
CA GLY A 288 -19.83 -22.63 -6.32
C GLY A 288 -19.23 -23.63 -5.31
N THR A 289 -18.39 -23.19 -4.39
CA THR A 289 -17.69 -24.00 -3.40
C THR A 289 -17.84 -23.43 -1.99
N THR A 290 -17.02 -23.87 -1.05
CA THR A 290 -17.01 -23.39 0.34
C THR A 290 -15.80 -22.49 0.63
N ALA A 291 -15.93 -21.57 1.60
CA ALA A 291 -14.81 -20.76 2.05
C ALA A 291 -13.65 -21.60 2.61
N ALA A 292 -13.95 -22.75 3.21
CA ALA A 292 -12.93 -23.69 3.68
C ALA A 292 -12.10 -24.29 2.53
N ALA A 293 -12.75 -24.62 1.41
CA ALA A 293 -12.06 -25.11 0.21
C ALA A 293 -11.18 -24.02 -0.41
N ILE A 294 -11.64 -22.75 -0.44
CA ILE A 294 -10.83 -21.61 -0.87
C ILE A 294 -9.59 -21.46 0.01
N GLN A 295 -9.75 -21.53 1.33
CA GLN A 295 -8.64 -21.37 2.28
C GLN A 295 -7.64 -22.53 2.24
N ALA A 296 -8.08 -23.74 1.87
CA ALA A 296 -7.21 -24.90 1.74
C ALA A 296 -6.20 -24.77 0.58
N ASP A 297 -6.59 -24.10 -0.50
CA ASP A 297 -5.72 -23.80 -1.65
C ASP A 297 -6.09 -22.44 -2.27
N ARG A 298 -5.59 -21.40 -1.65
CA ARG A 298 -5.88 -20.03 -2.05
C ARG A 298 -5.29 -19.69 -3.44
N GLU A 299 -4.12 -20.24 -3.75
CA GLU A 299 -3.46 -19.96 -5.03
C GLU A 299 -4.23 -20.57 -6.21
N ALA A 300 -4.60 -21.85 -6.10
CA ALA A 300 -5.42 -22.47 -7.14
C ALA A 300 -6.77 -21.79 -7.30
N ALA A 301 -7.42 -21.36 -6.19
CA ALA A 301 -8.68 -20.65 -6.23
C ALA A 301 -8.56 -19.29 -6.93
N ALA A 302 -7.52 -18.51 -6.61
CA ALA A 302 -7.27 -17.22 -7.24
C ALA A 302 -7.01 -17.34 -8.75
N ARG A 303 -6.13 -18.26 -9.17
CA ARG A 303 -5.83 -18.55 -10.57
C ARG A 303 -7.08 -19.01 -11.34
N LYS A 304 -7.88 -19.90 -10.73
CA LYS A 304 -9.10 -20.40 -11.34
C LYS A 304 -10.11 -19.28 -11.59
N LEU A 305 -10.34 -18.41 -10.59
CA LEU A 305 -11.21 -17.24 -10.75
C LEU A 305 -10.72 -16.30 -11.85
N ALA A 306 -9.41 -16.00 -11.87
CA ALA A 306 -8.84 -15.10 -12.87
C ALA A 306 -9.01 -15.66 -14.30
N ALA A 307 -8.77 -16.96 -14.48
CA ALA A 307 -8.93 -17.63 -15.76
C ALA A 307 -10.40 -17.70 -16.21
N GLU A 308 -11.33 -18.13 -15.32
CA GLU A 308 -12.76 -18.27 -15.65
C GLU A 308 -13.42 -16.93 -15.95
N LEU A 309 -13.00 -15.85 -15.27
CA LEU A 309 -13.60 -14.52 -15.43
C LEU A 309 -12.82 -13.63 -16.42
N SER A 310 -11.69 -14.09 -16.93
CA SER A 310 -10.78 -13.29 -17.79
C SER A 310 -10.45 -11.91 -17.17
N ALA A 311 -10.26 -11.86 -15.85
CA ALA A 311 -10.09 -10.66 -15.05
C ALA A 311 -8.96 -10.79 -14.03
N VAL A 312 -8.42 -9.67 -13.59
CA VAL A 312 -7.48 -9.67 -12.46
C VAL A 312 -8.24 -9.94 -11.16
N VAL A 313 -7.76 -10.86 -10.35
CA VAL A 313 -8.41 -11.23 -9.09
C VAL A 313 -7.50 -10.96 -7.91
N VAL A 314 -7.96 -10.13 -6.98
CA VAL A 314 -7.35 -9.90 -5.67
C VAL A 314 -8.08 -10.77 -4.65
N LEU A 315 -7.55 -11.93 -4.33
CA LEU A 315 -8.10 -12.77 -3.26
C LEU A 315 -7.61 -12.26 -1.90
N LYS A 316 -8.49 -11.50 -1.23
CA LYS A 316 -8.22 -10.84 0.06
C LYS A 316 -7.92 -11.85 1.18
N GLY A 317 -7.04 -11.46 2.11
CA GLY A 317 -6.68 -12.24 3.32
C GLY A 317 -5.29 -11.89 3.83
N ALA A 318 -4.82 -12.60 4.87
CA ALA A 318 -3.43 -12.51 5.29
C ALA A 318 -2.53 -13.00 4.15
N GLY A 319 -1.63 -12.15 3.65
CA GLY A 319 -0.95 -12.39 2.39
C GLY A 319 -1.97 -12.42 1.23
N SER A 320 -2.52 -11.27 0.85
CA SER A 320 -3.45 -11.18 -0.28
C SER A 320 -2.77 -11.60 -1.58
N LEU A 321 -3.53 -12.29 -2.45
CA LEU A 321 -3.03 -12.80 -3.72
C LEU A 321 -3.58 -11.96 -4.87
N VAL A 322 -2.73 -11.67 -5.87
CA VAL A 322 -3.14 -11.07 -7.14
C VAL A 322 -2.89 -12.07 -8.25
N ALA A 323 -3.95 -12.57 -8.85
CA ALA A 323 -3.90 -13.51 -9.97
C ALA A 323 -4.33 -12.84 -11.27
N GLU A 324 -3.62 -13.12 -12.35
CA GLU A 324 -3.90 -12.63 -13.70
C GLU A 324 -4.51 -13.72 -14.59
N PRO A 325 -5.30 -13.36 -15.60
CA PRO A 325 -5.82 -14.34 -16.56
C PRO A 325 -4.74 -15.18 -17.26
N SER A 326 -3.53 -14.64 -17.39
CA SER A 326 -2.35 -15.33 -17.90
C SER A 326 -1.88 -16.52 -17.06
N GLY A 327 -2.37 -16.61 -15.81
CA GLY A 327 -1.91 -17.58 -14.83
C GLY A 327 -0.79 -17.03 -13.91
N GLU A 328 -0.30 -15.81 -14.15
CA GLU A 328 0.64 -15.15 -13.25
C GLU A 328 -0.02 -14.92 -11.88
N LEU A 329 0.76 -15.14 -10.82
CA LEU A 329 0.31 -14.96 -9.44
C LEU A 329 1.38 -14.22 -8.64
N TRP A 330 0.97 -13.17 -7.97
CA TRP A 330 1.76 -12.44 -7.00
C TRP A 330 1.12 -12.53 -5.62
N SER A 331 1.92 -12.58 -4.57
CA SER A 331 1.46 -12.60 -3.17
C SER A 331 2.09 -11.46 -2.39
N ASP A 332 1.27 -10.76 -1.61
CA ASP A 332 1.75 -9.77 -0.66
C ASP A 332 2.35 -10.46 0.57
N ALA A 333 3.49 -9.96 1.03
CA ALA A 333 4.19 -10.52 2.18
C ALA A 333 3.65 -10.04 3.55
N HIS A 334 2.78 -9.02 3.56
CA HIS A 334 2.20 -8.53 4.80
C HIS A 334 1.16 -9.51 5.36
N ALA A 335 1.28 -9.81 6.63
CA ALA A 335 0.32 -10.60 7.38
C ALA A 335 -0.04 -9.82 8.66
N THR A 336 -1.09 -9.01 8.58
CA THR A 336 -1.57 -8.23 9.72
C THR A 336 -3.05 -8.45 9.97
N SER A 337 -3.43 -8.63 11.23
CA SER A 337 -4.84 -8.66 11.65
C SER A 337 -5.46 -7.26 11.75
N ALA A 338 -4.68 -6.21 11.65
CA ALA A 338 -5.14 -4.83 11.73
C ALA A 338 -6.15 -4.45 10.64
N LEU A 339 -6.09 -5.14 9.50
CA LEU A 339 -7.04 -4.96 8.38
C LEU A 339 -8.28 -5.86 8.46
N ALA A 340 -8.40 -6.69 9.49
CA ALA A 340 -9.60 -7.50 9.72
C ALA A 340 -10.73 -6.67 10.36
N ILE A 341 -11.07 -5.56 9.72
CA ILE A 341 -12.08 -4.57 10.17
C ILE A 341 -13.07 -4.28 9.03
N GLY A 342 -14.29 -3.94 9.40
CA GLY A 342 -15.31 -3.52 8.42
C GLY A 342 -14.86 -2.30 7.63
N GLY A 343 -15.03 -2.31 6.33
CA GLY A 343 -14.71 -1.18 5.46
C GLY A 343 -13.28 -1.14 4.92
N ALA A 344 -12.35 -1.96 5.43
CA ALA A 344 -10.97 -2.00 4.89
C ALA A 344 -10.96 -2.43 3.41
N GLY A 345 -11.84 -3.34 3.00
CA GLY A 345 -12.02 -3.74 1.60
C GLY A 345 -12.49 -2.60 0.71
N ASP A 346 -13.41 -1.76 1.22
CA ASP A 346 -13.95 -0.60 0.48
C ASP A 346 -12.82 0.42 0.18
N VAL A 347 -11.95 0.67 1.16
CA VAL A 347 -10.75 1.50 1.00
C VAL A 347 -9.82 0.92 -0.07
N LEU A 348 -9.57 -0.40 -0.04
CA LEU A 348 -8.74 -1.07 -1.04
C LEU A 348 -9.33 -0.95 -2.45
N ALA A 349 -10.63 -1.16 -2.61
CA ALA A 349 -11.30 -1.03 -3.91
C ALA A 349 -11.15 0.39 -4.46
N GLY A 350 -11.36 1.41 -3.64
CA GLY A 350 -11.14 2.81 -4.00
C GLY A 350 -9.69 3.11 -4.39
N LEU A 351 -8.74 2.61 -3.62
CA LEU A 351 -7.29 2.76 -3.88
C LEU A 351 -6.90 2.15 -5.23
N ILE A 352 -7.31 0.91 -5.51
CA ILE A 352 -7.03 0.26 -6.80
C ILE A 352 -7.64 1.09 -7.95
N GLY A 353 -8.87 1.55 -7.80
CA GLY A 353 -9.52 2.44 -8.77
C GLY A 353 -8.71 3.71 -9.04
N ALA A 354 -8.16 4.33 -8.01
CA ALA A 354 -7.32 5.51 -8.13
C ALA A 354 -6.01 5.25 -8.86
N LEU A 355 -5.37 4.11 -8.61
CA LEU A 355 -4.14 3.71 -9.29
C LEU A 355 -4.39 3.44 -10.78
N MET A 356 -5.49 2.78 -11.12
CA MET A 356 -5.93 2.59 -12.51
C MET A 356 -6.23 3.95 -13.18
N ALA A 357 -6.93 4.86 -12.52
CA ALA A 357 -7.25 6.19 -13.04
C ALA A 357 -5.99 7.03 -13.34
N GLN A 358 -4.89 6.78 -12.63
CA GLN A 358 -3.58 7.39 -12.88
C GLN A 358 -2.79 6.67 -14.00
N GLY A 359 -3.41 5.74 -14.74
CA GLY A 359 -2.84 5.10 -15.92
C GLY A 359 -2.13 3.79 -15.66
N GLN A 360 -2.20 3.23 -14.46
CA GLN A 360 -1.67 1.87 -14.24
C GLN A 360 -2.57 0.81 -14.88
N GLY A 361 -1.94 -0.19 -15.46
CA GLY A 361 -2.64 -1.40 -15.90
C GLY A 361 -3.27 -2.14 -14.72
N PRO A 362 -4.33 -2.94 -14.96
CA PRO A 362 -5.12 -3.57 -13.90
C PRO A 362 -4.30 -4.39 -12.89
N ALA A 363 -3.41 -5.24 -13.38
CA ALA A 363 -2.57 -6.09 -12.53
C ALA A 363 -1.56 -5.27 -11.69
N ALA A 364 -0.93 -4.26 -12.30
CA ALA A 364 0.00 -3.37 -11.60
C ALA A 364 -0.73 -2.55 -10.52
N ALA A 365 -1.92 -2.01 -10.84
CA ALA A 365 -2.75 -1.28 -9.88
C ALA A 365 -3.22 -2.18 -8.72
N ALA A 366 -3.57 -3.43 -9.01
CA ALA A 366 -3.96 -4.41 -8.00
C ALA A 366 -2.79 -4.74 -7.06
N ARG A 367 -1.58 -5.03 -7.60
CA ARG A 367 -0.38 -5.29 -6.79
C ARG A 367 0.00 -4.09 -5.93
N ALA A 368 0.07 -2.90 -6.52
CA ALA A 368 0.38 -1.68 -5.80
C ALA A 368 -0.68 -1.34 -4.74
N GLY A 369 -1.97 -1.48 -5.07
CA GLY A 369 -3.07 -1.25 -4.13
C GLY A 369 -3.03 -2.20 -2.93
N VAL A 370 -2.82 -3.49 -3.17
CA VAL A 370 -2.69 -4.50 -2.10
C VAL A 370 -1.49 -4.19 -1.21
N PHE A 371 -0.32 -3.94 -1.79
CA PHE A 371 0.89 -3.62 -1.03
C PHE A 371 0.72 -2.36 -0.17
N LEU A 372 0.27 -1.26 -0.77
CA LEU A 372 0.12 0.01 -0.05
C LEU A 372 -0.92 -0.08 1.07
N HIS A 373 -2.04 -0.76 0.82
CA HIS A 373 -3.07 -0.96 1.81
C HIS A 373 -2.58 -1.84 2.98
N ALA A 374 -1.89 -2.92 2.67
CA ALA A 374 -1.33 -3.82 3.68
C ALA A 374 -0.21 -3.14 4.49
N ALA A 375 0.68 -2.40 3.84
CA ALA A 375 1.74 -1.63 4.50
C ALA A 375 1.17 -0.52 5.40
N ALA A 376 0.10 0.19 4.96
CA ALA A 376 -0.58 1.18 5.77
C ALA A 376 -1.19 0.55 7.04
N GLY A 377 -1.87 -0.59 6.90
CA GLY A 377 -2.43 -1.32 8.05
C GLY A 377 -1.37 -1.85 8.99
N ALA A 378 -0.26 -2.36 8.47
CA ALA A 378 0.86 -2.84 9.28
C ALA A 378 1.54 -1.68 10.04
N GLY A 379 1.80 -0.56 9.37
CA GLY A 379 2.38 0.63 10.00
C GLY A 379 1.50 1.20 11.13
N LEU A 380 0.19 1.25 10.93
CA LEU A 380 -0.74 1.64 12.00
C LEU A 380 -0.74 0.65 13.17
N ALA A 381 -0.65 -0.66 12.87
CA ALA A 381 -0.59 -1.67 13.92
C ALA A 381 0.65 -1.54 14.80
N GLU A 382 1.78 -1.16 14.23
CA GLU A 382 3.02 -0.89 14.95
C GLU A 382 2.90 0.38 15.83
N GLN A 383 2.24 1.43 15.30
CA GLN A 383 2.11 2.71 15.99
C GLN A 383 1.05 2.72 17.09
N ARG A 384 -0.08 2.04 16.86
CA ARG A 384 -1.29 2.18 17.68
C ARG A 384 -1.82 0.87 18.25
N GLY A 385 -1.25 -0.27 17.83
CA GLY A 385 -1.75 -1.60 18.18
C GLY A 385 -2.63 -2.21 17.08
N ARG A 386 -2.86 -3.52 17.20
CA ARG A 386 -3.50 -4.35 16.16
C ARG A 386 -5.04 -4.35 16.22
N ALA A 387 -5.63 -3.75 17.22
CA ALA A 387 -7.07 -3.76 17.45
C ALA A 387 -7.61 -2.35 17.67
N GLY A 388 -8.85 -2.11 17.24
CA GLY A 388 -9.52 -0.83 17.40
C GLY A 388 -9.17 0.22 16.34
N LEU A 389 -8.47 -0.15 15.28
CA LEU A 389 -8.23 0.72 14.12
C LEU A 389 -9.52 0.89 13.32
N LEU A 390 -9.66 2.03 12.67
CA LEU A 390 -10.75 2.34 11.76
C LEU A 390 -10.27 2.25 10.30
N ALA A 391 -11.15 1.83 9.39
CA ALA A 391 -10.84 1.80 7.96
C ALA A 391 -10.48 3.20 7.41
N SER A 392 -11.08 4.25 7.95
CA SER A 392 -10.74 5.63 7.61
C SER A 392 -9.31 6.01 8.01
N GLU A 393 -8.78 5.49 9.11
CA GLU A 393 -7.38 5.70 9.51
C GLU A 393 -6.42 4.99 8.56
N VAL A 394 -6.80 3.78 8.07
CA VAL A 394 -6.02 3.08 7.04
C VAL A 394 -5.99 3.91 5.76
N ALA A 395 -7.13 4.49 5.34
CA ALA A 395 -7.17 5.38 4.19
C ALA A 395 -6.25 6.60 4.38
N ASP A 396 -6.28 7.25 5.55
CA ASP A 396 -5.45 8.42 5.84
C ASP A 396 -3.95 8.08 5.84
N GLN A 397 -3.58 6.90 6.35
CA GLN A 397 -2.19 6.42 6.36
C GLN A 397 -1.63 6.16 4.94
N LEU A 398 -2.48 5.95 3.94
CA LEU A 398 -2.05 5.72 2.55
C LEU A 398 -1.17 6.85 1.99
N VAL A 399 -1.37 8.09 2.43
CA VAL A 399 -0.59 9.25 1.94
C VAL A 399 0.88 9.08 2.30
N GLU A 400 1.15 8.82 3.57
CA GLU A 400 2.51 8.63 4.07
C GLU A 400 3.16 7.37 3.49
N THR A 401 2.37 6.28 3.39
CA THR A 401 2.83 5.00 2.84
C THR A 401 3.24 5.14 1.37
N GLN A 402 2.44 5.83 0.55
CA GLN A 402 2.79 6.08 -0.85
C GLN A 402 4.03 6.94 -1.00
N GLU A 403 4.14 7.99 -0.19
CA GLU A 403 5.31 8.87 -0.24
C GLU A 403 6.59 8.11 0.16
N ALA A 404 6.50 7.26 1.18
CA ALA A 404 7.60 6.40 1.57
C ALA A 404 8.00 5.42 0.44
N ALA A 405 7.03 4.82 -0.23
CA ALA A 405 7.26 3.95 -1.37
C ALA A 405 7.89 4.70 -2.56
N ARG A 406 7.49 5.95 -2.84
CA ARG A 406 8.13 6.78 -3.88
C ARG A 406 9.59 7.08 -3.56
N ARG A 407 9.89 7.50 -2.34
CA ARG A 407 11.27 7.74 -1.90
C ARG A 407 12.14 6.50 -2.00
N TRP A 408 11.58 5.33 -1.71
CA TRP A 408 12.27 4.05 -1.92
C TRP A 408 12.65 3.85 -3.39
N LEU A 409 11.72 4.08 -4.31
CA LEU A 409 11.96 3.95 -5.76
C LEU A 409 12.99 4.97 -6.28
N GLU A 410 12.90 6.23 -5.83
CA GLU A 410 13.84 7.28 -6.19
C GLU A 410 15.27 6.98 -5.69
N GLY A 411 15.39 6.45 -4.47
CA GLY A 411 16.69 6.03 -3.91
C GLY A 411 17.34 4.86 -4.67
N ARG A 412 16.54 4.03 -5.36
CA ARG A 412 17.04 2.94 -6.24
C ARG A 412 17.44 3.42 -7.63
N ALA A 413 16.83 4.49 -8.12
CA ALA A 413 17.09 5.02 -9.46
C ALA A 413 18.41 5.82 -9.55
N HIS A 414 19.00 6.17 -8.41
CA HIS A 414 20.28 6.87 -8.31
C HIS A 414 21.26 6.04 -7.46
N PRO A 415 21.91 4.99 -8.06
CA PRO A 415 22.89 4.17 -7.37
C PRO A 415 24.20 4.92 -7.01
#